data_6f8e851e0b98b27b1bfbbfe079a40740
#
_entry.id   6f8e851e0b98b27b1bfbbfe079a40740
#
_cell.length_a   1.000
_cell.length_b   1.000
_cell.length_c   1.000
_cell.angle_alpha   90.00
_cell.angle_beta   90.00
_cell.angle_gamma   90.00
#
_symmetry.space_group_name_H-M   'P 1'
#
loop_
_entity.id
_entity.type
_entity.pdbx_description
1 polymer ?
#
loop_
_entity_poly.entity_id
_entity_poly.type
_entity_poly.pdbx_seq_one_letter_code
_entity_poly.pdbx_strand_id
1 'polypeptide(L)'
;YADRMPTQLSGGQQQRVALARAIVIQPEVLLMDEPLSNLDAKLRLAMRSELIQLHEQLKTTFIYVTHDQMESMAMADQIVLMDQGTIMQQAAPEVIYHDPDNIFTAQFIGMPPANILELPGQAGSIGFRPERVKLNAGREKTGFRRRGKILTRELLGAEVQYKIQIPEGVVMVRSQELSFRAGDMAEIFSDREDLYFFDCQGKRIRKDMARLLELAEGRAV
;
A
#
# COMPACT_ATOMS: atom_id res chain seq x y z
N TYR A 1 7.15 -29.75 24.18
CA TYR A 1 6.12 -28.96 24.92
C TYR A 1 4.90 -29.80 25.34
N ALA A 2 4.87 -31.11 25.09
CA ALA A 2 3.70 -31.94 25.33
C ALA A 2 3.16 -31.90 26.79
N ASP A 3 4.08 -31.71 27.74
CA ASP A 3 3.75 -31.70 29.18
C ASP A 3 3.51 -30.28 29.74
N ARG A 4 3.51 -29.22 28.87
CA ARG A 4 3.31 -27.85 29.31
C ARG A 4 1.87 -27.40 29.14
N MET A 5 1.39 -26.68 30.15
CA MET A 5 0.11 -25.98 30.02
C MET A 5 0.24 -24.80 29.00
N PRO A 6 -0.82 -24.44 28.29
CA PRO A 6 -0.80 -23.32 27.34
C PRO A 6 -0.27 -22.01 27.94
N THR A 7 -0.58 -21.74 29.20
CA THR A 7 -0.10 -20.56 29.95
C THR A 7 1.41 -20.54 30.21
N GLN A 8 2.11 -21.66 30.02
CA GLN A 8 3.55 -21.80 30.16
C GLN A 8 4.30 -21.65 28.83
N LEU A 9 3.56 -21.40 27.74
CA LEU A 9 4.10 -21.24 26.41
C LEU A 9 4.19 -19.75 26.06
N SER A 10 5.23 -19.35 25.32
CA SER A 10 5.30 -18.02 24.74
C SER A 10 4.21 -17.84 23.66
N GLY A 11 3.84 -16.60 23.34
CA GLY A 11 2.82 -16.31 22.33
C GLY A 11 3.07 -17.02 20.99
N GLY A 12 4.31 -17.00 20.47
CA GLY A 12 4.65 -17.73 19.25
C GLY A 12 4.60 -19.26 19.38
N GLN A 13 4.86 -19.81 20.58
CA GLN A 13 4.70 -21.26 20.82
C GLN A 13 3.20 -21.63 20.86
N GLN A 14 2.36 -20.82 21.50
CA GLN A 14 0.90 -21.00 21.50
C GLN A 14 0.35 -20.98 20.07
N GLN A 15 0.82 -20.02 19.25
CA GLN A 15 0.42 -19.88 17.86
C GLN A 15 0.77 -21.12 17.02
N ARG A 16 2.02 -21.61 17.13
CA ARG A 16 2.46 -22.83 16.44
C ARG A 16 1.66 -24.07 16.87
N VAL A 17 1.31 -24.18 18.14
CA VAL A 17 0.47 -25.27 18.64
C VAL A 17 -0.95 -25.16 18.09
N ALA A 18 -1.54 -23.95 18.05
CA ALA A 18 -2.86 -23.72 17.47
C ALA A 18 -2.89 -24.07 15.98
N LEU A 19 -1.88 -23.64 15.24
CA LEU A 19 -1.72 -23.94 13.82
C LEU A 19 -1.54 -25.46 13.58
N ALA A 20 -0.67 -26.12 14.32
CA ALA A 20 -0.48 -27.57 14.23
C ALA A 20 -1.76 -28.35 14.48
N ARG A 21 -2.56 -27.94 15.47
CA ARG A 21 -3.88 -28.53 15.76
C ARG A 21 -4.85 -28.38 14.59
N ALA A 22 -4.86 -27.22 13.95
CA ALA A 22 -5.75 -26.95 12.82
C ALA A 22 -5.36 -27.74 11.57
N ILE A 23 -4.07 -28.00 11.38
CA ILE A 23 -3.53 -28.68 10.18
C ILE A 23 -3.58 -30.21 10.30
N VAL A 24 -3.42 -30.77 11.51
CA VAL A 24 -3.30 -32.23 11.71
C VAL A 24 -4.49 -33.01 11.19
N ILE A 25 -5.67 -32.38 11.11
CA ILE A 25 -6.90 -33.00 10.58
C ILE A 25 -6.99 -32.88 9.04
N GLN A 26 -5.99 -32.28 8.37
CA GLN A 26 -5.91 -32.07 6.93
C GLN A 26 -7.18 -31.43 6.33
N PRO A 27 -7.57 -30.22 6.77
CA PRO A 27 -8.78 -29.55 6.29
C PRO A 27 -8.64 -29.12 4.84
N GLU A 28 -9.73 -29.05 4.09
CA GLU A 28 -9.76 -28.46 2.74
C GLU A 28 -9.60 -26.94 2.76
N VAL A 29 -10.08 -26.30 3.83
CA VAL A 29 -10.00 -24.85 4.05
C VAL A 29 -9.51 -24.57 5.46
N LEU A 30 -8.50 -23.72 5.59
CA LEU A 30 -7.96 -23.24 6.85
C LEU A 30 -8.33 -21.78 7.06
N LEU A 31 -9.10 -21.50 8.13
CA LEU A 31 -9.49 -20.15 8.52
C LEU A 31 -8.55 -19.61 9.60
N MET A 32 -7.97 -18.45 9.37
CA MET A 32 -7.08 -17.79 10.32
C MET A 32 -7.55 -16.35 10.53
N ASP A 33 -7.90 -16.01 11.75
CA ASP A 33 -8.35 -14.69 12.15
C ASP A 33 -7.25 -14.01 12.96
N GLU A 34 -6.61 -12.99 12.35
CA GLU A 34 -5.50 -12.21 12.90
C GLU A 34 -4.40 -13.06 13.58
N PRO A 35 -3.89 -14.12 12.95
CA PRO A 35 -3.05 -15.10 13.64
C PRO A 35 -1.69 -14.55 14.12
N LEU A 36 -1.23 -13.42 13.61
CA LEU A 36 0.07 -12.83 13.96
C LEU A 36 -0.03 -11.53 14.77
N SER A 37 -1.24 -11.06 15.10
CA SER A 37 -1.47 -9.75 15.74
C SER A 37 -0.78 -9.58 17.09
N ASN A 38 -0.68 -10.65 17.88
CA ASN A 38 -0.12 -10.63 19.24
C ASN A 38 1.38 -10.93 19.31
N LEU A 39 2.08 -10.95 18.17
CA LEU A 39 3.51 -11.25 18.10
C LEU A 39 4.34 -9.97 17.95
N ASP A 40 5.55 -9.97 18.52
CA ASP A 40 6.53 -8.93 18.26
C ASP A 40 6.99 -8.92 16.78
N ALA A 41 7.55 -7.81 16.30
CA ALA A 41 7.89 -7.62 14.90
C ALA A 41 8.85 -8.69 14.34
N LYS A 42 9.83 -9.13 15.11
CA LYS A 42 10.79 -10.15 14.68
C LYS A 42 10.15 -11.52 14.56
N LEU A 43 9.34 -11.90 15.54
CA LEU A 43 8.62 -13.17 15.56
C LEU A 43 7.54 -13.19 14.47
N ARG A 44 6.83 -12.07 14.28
CA ARG A 44 5.83 -11.92 13.19
C ARG A 44 6.45 -12.16 11.83
N LEU A 45 7.63 -11.56 11.55
CA LEU A 45 8.34 -11.78 10.28
C LEU A 45 8.73 -13.25 10.08
N ALA A 46 9.24 -13.92 11.12
CA ALA A 46 9.59 -15.34 11.06
C ALA A 46 8.37 -16.22 10.81
N MET A 47 7.28 -15.99 11.57
CA MET A 47 6.02 -16.75 11.44
C MET A 47 5.37 -16.54 10.07
N ARG A 48 5.41 -15.34 9.51
CA ARG A 48 4.92 -15.08 8.16
C ARG A 48 5.65 -15.95 7.13
N SER A 49 6.97 -16.03 7.21
CA SER A 49 7.76 -16.89 6.31
C SER A 49 7.41 -18.38 6.48
N GLU A 50 7.22 -18.83 7.72
CA GLU A 50 6.79 -20.22 8.00
C GLU A 50 5.39 -20.50 7.41
N LEU A 51 4.44 -19.56 7.52
CA LEU A 51 3.09 -19.70 6.95
C LEU A 51 3.10 -19.78 5.42
N ILE A 52 3.92 -18.98 4.74
CA ILE A 52 4.09 -19.05 3.28
C ILE A 52 4.58 -20.44 2.87
N GLN A 53 5.65 -20.94 3.48
CA GLN A 53 6.21 -22.26 3.19
C GLN A 53 5.18 -23.37 3.46
N LEU A 54 4.43 -23.25 4.54
CA LEU A 54 3.40 -24.22 4.92
C LEU A 54 2.26 -24.24 3.88
N HIS A 55 1.80 -23.07 3.41
CA HIS A 55 0.79 -22.97 2.38
C HIS A 55 1.25 -23.66 1.07
N GLU A 56 2.48 -23.39 0.64
CA GLU A 56 3.07 -24.04 -0.54
C GLU A 56 3.12 -25.58 -0.42
N GLN A 57 3.39 -26.09 0.79
CA GLN A 57 3.47 -27.54 1.02
C GLN A 57 2.12 -28.22 1.08
N LEU A 58 1.14 -27.59 1.76
CA LEU A 58 -0.16 -28.20 2.02
C LEU A 58 -1.13 -28.11 0.84
N LYS A 59 -1.00 -27.11 -0.01
CA LYS A 59 -1.93 -26.80 -1.12
C LYS A 59 -3.40 -26.69 -0.67
N THR A 60 -3.61 -26.35 0.59
CA THR A 60 -4.91 -26.15 1.21
C THR A 60 -5.34 -24.69 0.99
N THR A 61 -6.61 -24.43 0.81
CA THR A 61 -7.11 -23.05 0.72
C THR A 61 -6.99 -22.36 2.08
N PHE A 62 -6.22 -21.27 2.16
CA PHE A 62 -6.12 -20.43 3.36
C PHE A 62 -7.03 -19.22 3.21
N ILE A 63 -7.88 -18.98 4.18
CA ILE A 63 -8.59 -17.72 4.36
C ILE A 63 -7.96 -17.02 5.55
N TYR A 64 -7.27 -15.94 5.28
CA TYR A 64 -6.44 -15.21 6.24
C TYR A 64 -7.00 -13.81 6.46
N VAL A 65 -7.50 -13.53 7.65
CA VAL A 65 -7.98 -12.20 8.03
C VAL A 65 -6.86 -11.45 8.75
N THR A 66 -6.56 -10.26 8.31
CA THR A 66 -5.55 -9.38 8.94
C THR A 66 -5.88 -7.91 8.68
N HIS A 67 -5.42 -7.04 9.57
CA HIS A 67 -5.36 -5.59 9.34
C HIS A 67 -3.96 -5.13 8.92
N ASP A 68 -2.97 -6.02 8.86
CA ASP A 68 -1.61 -5.72 8.43
C ASP A 68 -1.48 -5.86 6.91
N GLN A 69 -1.29 -4.71 6.23
CA GLN A 69 -1.12 -4.65 4.78
C GLN A 69 0.09 -5.45 4.29
N MET A 70 1.18 -5.49 5.08
CA MET A 70 2.40 -6.21 4.71
C MET A 70 2.18 -7.73 4.74
N GLU A 71 1.31 -8.22 5.62
CA GLU A 71 0.92 -9.63 5.64
C GLU A 71 0.12 -9.98 4.40
N SER A 72 -0.96 -9.24 4.12
CA SER A 72 -1.82 -9.50 2.96
C SER A 72 -1.05 -9.39 1.64
N MET A 73 -0.23 -8.36 1.47
CA MET A 73 0.56 -8.16 0.24
C MET A 73 1.63 -9.23 0.03
N ALA A 74 2.19 -9.81 1.11
CA ALA A 74 3.29 -10.77 1.02
C ALA A 74 2.84 -12.22 0.88
N MET A 75 1.62 -12.56 1.32
CA MET A 75 1.19 -13.96 1.46
C MET A 75 0.02 -14.34 0.55
N ALA A 76 -0.82 -13.40 0.15
CA ALA A 76 -2.07 -13.71 -0.52
C ALA A 76 -1.88 -13.89 -2.04
N ASP A 77 -2.57 -14.87 -2.62
CA ASP A 77 -2.80 -14.96 -4.07
C ASP A 77 -3.90 -13.98 -4.50
N GLN A 78 -4.89 -13.75 -3.60
CA GLN A 78 -5.95 -12.76 -3.76
C GLN A 78 -6.23 -12.03 -2.47
N ILE A 79 -6.39 -10.73 -2.55
CA ILE A 79 -6.82 -9.86 -1.45
C ILE A 79 -8.27 -9.46 -1.67
N VAL A 80 -9.09 -9.60 -0.63
CA VAL A 80 -10.43 -9.02 -0.55
C VAL A 80 -10.37 -7.85 0.42
N LEU A 81 -10.32 -6.64 -0.11
CA LEU A 81 -10.32 -5.43 0.70
C LEU A 81 -11.73 -5.02 1.04
N MET A 82 -12.01 -4.86 2.34
CA MET A 82 -13.35 -4.55 2.85
C MET A 82 -13.34 -3.24 3.64
N ASP A 83 -14.43 -2.49 3.52
CA ASP A 83 -14.74 -1.34 4.35
C ASP A 83 -16.22 -1.37 4.75
N GLN A 84 -16.51 -1.24 6.04
CA GLN A 84 -17.87 -1.25 6.61
C GLN A 84 -18.77 -2.38 6.06
N GLY A 85 -18.21 -3.59 5.92
CA GLY A 85 -18.94 -4.76 5.43
C GLY A 85 -19.14 -4.83 3.91
N THR A 86 -18.59 -3.87 3.16
CA THR A 86 -18.63 -3.82 1.69
C THR A 86 -17.28 -4.17 1.10
N ILE A 87 -17.26 -4.97 0.04
CA ILE A 87 -16.04 -5.26 -0.71
C ILE A 87 -15.70 -4.06 -1.58
N MET A 88 -14.55 -3.44 -1.30
CA MET A 88 -14.04 -2.28 -2.03
C MET A 88 -13.26 -2.68 -3.28
N GLN A 89 -12.48 -3.75 -3.19
CA GLN A 89 -11.78 -4.36 -4.32
C GLN A 89 -11.39 -5.80 -3.98
N GLN A 90 -11.40 -6.67 -4.99
CA GLN A 90 -10.86 -8.03 -4.90
C GLN A 90 -9.95 -8.27 -6.10
N ALA A 91 -8.67 -8.52 -5.86
CA ALA A 91 -7.70 -8.82 -6.91
C ALA A 91 -6.40 -9.40 -6.31
N ALA A 92 -5.48 -9.81 -7.19
CA ALA A 92 -4.12 -10.13 -6.79
C ALA A 92 -3.42 -8.91 -6.16
N PRO A 93 -2.48 -9.10 -5.22
CA PRO A 93 -1.77 -8.02 -4.53
C PRO A 93 -1.21 -6.96 -5.46
N GLU A 94 -0.54 -7.37 -6.53
CA GLU A 94 0.05 -6.47 -7.53
C GLU A 94 -1.00 -5.58 -8.20
N VAL A 95 -2.17 -6.12 -8.53
CA VAL A 95 -3.26 -5.37 -9.15
C VAL A 95 -3.82 -4.34 -8.17
N ILE A 96 -4.10 -4.75 -6.93
CA ILE A 96 -4.59 -3.83 -5.88
C ILE A 96 -3.63 -2.67 -5.67
N TYR A 97 -2.32 -2.94 -5.70
CA TYR A 97 -1.30 -1.90 -5.49
C TYR A 97 -1.15 -0.97 -6.69
N HIS A 98 -1.08 -1.53 -7.92
CA HIS A 98 -0.77 -0.77 -9.13
C HIS A 98 -2.00 -0.23 -9.86
N ASP A 99 -3.18 -0.81 -9.67
CA ASP A 99 -4.43 -0.38 -10.31
C ASP A 99 -5.61 -0.40 -9.34
N PRO A 100 -5.60 0.49 -8.33
CA PRO A 100 -6.69 0.56 -7.35
C PRO A 100 -8.01 1.00 -8.00
N ASP A 101 -9.13 0.34 -7.63
CA ASP A 101 -10.46 0.61 -8.17
C ASP A 101 -11.12 1.89 -7.62
N ASN A 102 -10.59 2.40 -6.51
CA ASN A 102 -11.14 3.57 -5.83
C ASN A 102 -10.08 4.25 -4.95
N ILE A 103 -10.39 5.46 -4.50
CA ILE A 103 -9.51 6.25 -3.62
C ILE A 103 -9.24 5.50 -2.30
N PHE A 104 -10.25 4.84 -1.72
CA PHE A 104 -10.07 4.09 -0.48
C PHE A 104 -8.98 3.03 -0.64
N THR A 105 -9.04 2.20 -1.69
CA THR A 105 -8.00 1.20 -1.97
C THR A 105 -6.63 1.84 -2.17
N ALA A 106 -6.55 2.93 -2.95
CA ALA A 106 -5.29 3.62 -3.21
C ALA A 106 -4.64 4.16 -1.93
N GLN A 107 -5.45 4.65 -0.99
CA GLN A 107 -4.97 5.19 0.28
C GLN A 107 -4.78 4.12 1.35
N PHE A 108 -5.60 3.06 1.35
CA PHE A 108 -5.46 1.99 2.35
C PHE A 108 -4.25 1.11 2.05
N ILE A 109 -3.99 0.78 0.79
CA ILE A 109 -2.87 -0.09 0.40
C ILE A 109 -1.64 0.74 0.06
N GLY A 110 -0.54 0.45 0.75
CA GLY A 110 0.76 1.11 0.59
C GLY A 110 1.15 1.97 1.79
N MET A 111 2.45 1.98 2.09
CA MET A 111 3.02 2.74 3.21
C MET A 111 4.28 3.49 2.74
N PRO A 112 4.18 4.80 2.53
CA PRO A 112 3.01 5.69 2.74
C PRO A 112 1.85 5.40 1.77
N PRO A 113 0.63 5.91 2.08
CA PRO A 113 -0.51 5.86 1.19
C PRO A 113 -0.24 6.57 -0.15
N ALA A 114 -1.04 6.26 -1.19
CA ALA A 114 -1.01 7.03 -2.42
C ALA A 114 -1.37 8.49 -2.14
N ASN A 115 -0.68 9.41 -2.81
CA ASN A 115 -1.08 10.81 -2.84
C ASN A 115 -2.38 10.94 -3.62
N ILE A 116 -3.34 11.70 -3.09
CA ILE A 116 -4.60 12.03 -3.77
C ILE A 116 -4.76 13.55 -3.72
N LEU A 117 -4.93 14.15 -4.89
CA LEU A 117 -5.14 15.58 -5.06
C LEU A 117 -6.41 15.83 -5.87
N GLU A 118 -7.19 16.83 -5.47
CA GLU A 118 -8.37 17.24 -6.22
C GLU A 118 -7.97 17.98 -7.50
N LEU A 119 -8.70 17.68 -8.59
CA LEU A 119 -8.54 18.39 -9.86
C LEU A 119 -9.44 19.63 -9.90
N PRO A 120 -9.03 20.71 -10.60
CA PRO A 120 -9.83 21.91 -10.72
C PRO A 120 -11.23 21.65 -11.27
N GLY A 121 -12.20 22.46 -10.85
CA GLY A 121 -13.58 22.42 -11.37
C GLY A 121 -14.36 21.17 -10.95
N GLN A 122 -14.00 20.50 -9.86
CA GLN A 122 -14.64 19.25 -9.40
C GLN A 122 -14.59 18.13 -10.46
N ALA A 123 -13.56 18.11 -11.28
CA ALA A 123 -13.40 17.11 -12.35
C ALA A 123 -13.03 15.71 -11.81
N GLY A 124 -12.90 15.56 -10.50
CA GLY A 124 -12.44 14.35 -9.80
C GLY A 124 -11.09 14.55 -9.14
N SER A 125 -10.32 13.47 -8.99
CA SER A 125 -9.03 13.49 -8.32
C SER A 125 -7.95 12.79 -9.14
N ILE A 126 -6.71 13.22 -8.93
CA ILE A 126 -5.50 12.55 -9.41
C ILE A 126 -4.82 11.85 -8.24
N GLY A 127 -4.34 10.63 -8.47
CA GLY A 127 -3.56 9.88 -7.49
C GLY A 127 -2.23 9.39 -8.07
N PHE A 128 -1.24 9.21 -7.23
CA PHE A 128 0.06 8.61 -7.58
C PHE A 128 0.80 8.11 -6.35
N ARG A 129 1.63 7.08 -6.54
CA ARG A 129 2.41 6.48 -5.44
C ARG A 129 3.59 7.37 -5.05
N PRO A 130 3.93 7.48 -3.74
CA PRO A 130 5.07 8.27 -3.25
C PRO A 130 6.41 7.89 -3.87
N GLU A 131 6.66 6.62 -4.14
CA GLU A 131 7.91 6.11 -4.74
C GLU A 131 7.98 6.30 -6.26
N ARG A 132 6.85 6.68 -6.90
CA ARG A 132 6.79 7.02 -8.33
C ARG A 132 7.05 8.49 -8.59
N VAL A 133 7.19 9.28 -7.53
CA VAL A 133 7.50 10.71 -7.64
C VAL A 133 9.02 10.89 -7.76
N LYS A 134 9.44 11.60 -8.80
CA LYS A 134 10.83 11.98 -9.06
C LYS A 134 11.06 13.42 -8.63
N LEU A 135 12.19 13.68 -8.00
CA LEU A 135 12.61 15.03 -7.64
C LEU A 135 13.50 15.60 -8.73
N ASN A 136 13.27 16.85 -9.11
CA ASN A 136 14.03 17.60 -10.12
C ASN A 136 14.26 16.83 -11.43
N ALA A 137 13.24 16.11 -11.92
CA ALA A 137 13.30 15.39 -13.20
C ALA A 137 13.44 16.38 -14.37
N GLY A 138 14.17 15.96 -15.42
CA GLY A 138 14.35 16.76 -16.64
C GLY A 138 13.02 17.18 -17.29
N ARG A 139 13.05 18.30 -18.05
CA ARG A 139 11.83 18.95 -18.59
C ARG A 139 11.16 18.22 -19.77
N GLU A 140 11.80 17.22 -20.36
CA GLU A 140 11.33 16.56 -21.58
C GLU A 140 10.17 15.59 -21.39
N LYS A 141 9.80 15.27 -20.12
CA LYS A 141 8.75 14.28 -19.79
C LYS A 141 7.40 14.95 -19.56
N THR A 142 6.35 14.27 -20.03
CA THR A 142 4.95 14.69 -19.82
C THR A 142 4.37 13.96 -18.63
N GLY A 143 3.65 14.68 -17.75
CA GLY A 143 3.06 14.14 -16.55
C GLY A 143 2.70 15.24 -15.54
N PHE A 144 2.40 14.83 -14.34
CA PHE A 144 2.11 15.75 -13.24
C PHE A 144 3.42 16.37 -12.72
N ARG A 145 3.48 17.70 -12.74
CA ARG A 145 4.67 18.47 -12.32
C ARG A 145 4.27 19.64 -11.45
N ARG A 146 4.88 19.75 -10.28
CA ARG A 146 4.67 20.89 -9.35
C ARG A 146 5.96 21.25 -8.66
N ARG A 147 6.06 22.51 -8.27
CA ARG A 147 7.12 23.00 -7.40
C ARG A 147 6.57 23.18 -6.00
N GLY A 148 7.30 22.67 -5.01
CA GLY A 148 6.85 22.71 -3.62
C GLY A 148 8.00 22.91 -2.64
N LYS A 149 7.62 23.25 -1.40
CA LYS A 149 8.53 23.42 -0.26
C LYS A 149 8.56 22.14 0.57
N ILE A 150 9.75 21.62 0.84
CA ILE A 150 9.93 20.47 1.72
C ILE A 150 9.61 20.88 3.17
N LEU A 151 8.62 20.24 3.75
CA LEU A 151 8.19 20.45 5.13
C LEU A 151 9.00 19.58 6.10
N THR A 152 9.10 18.28 5.80
CA THR A 152 9.83 17.32 6.61
C THR A 152 10.69 16.39 5.76
N ARG A 153 11.75 15.87 6.39
CA ARG A 153 12.65 14.88 5.83
C ARG A 153 12.86 13.78 6.88
N GLU A 154 12.51 12.56 6.53
CA GLU A 154 12.65 11.38 7.39
C GLU A 154 13.54 10.35 6.71
N LEU A 155 14.67 9.99 7.35
CA LEU A 155 15.58 8.98 6.81
C LEU A 155 15.08 7.58 7.21
N LEU A 156 14.81 6.75 6.22
CA LEU A 156 14.29 5.38 6.38
C LEU A 156 15.33 4.34 5.91
N GLY A 157 16.56 4.45 6.41
CA GLY A 157 17.67 3.59 5.96
C GLY A 157 18.24 4.02 4.62
N ALA A 158 18.02 3.25 3.56
CA ALA A 158 18.52 3.55 2.21
C ALA A 158 17.68 4.59 1.46
N GLU A 159 16.51 4.90 1.96
CA GLU A 159 15.55 5.83 1.35
C GLU A 159 15.23 6.96 2.30
N VAL A 160 14.72 8.04 1.74
CA VAL A 160 14.22 9.19 2.48
C VAL A 160 12.76 9.47 2.09
N GLN A 161 11.96 9.79 3.07
CA GLN A 161 10.59 10.24 2.91
C GLN A 161 10.56 11.76 3.09
N TYR A 162 10.06 12.44 2.07
CA TYR A 162 9.80 13.88 2.09
C TYR A 162 8.31 14.16 2.16
N LYS A 163 7.94 15.12 2.98
CA LYS A 163 6.62 15.74 2.96
C LYS A 163 6.75 17.12 2.31
N ILE A 164 6.08 17.32 1.19
CA ILE A 164 6.27 18.49 0.33
C ILE A 164 4.95 19.25 0.20
N GLN A 165 4.94 20.54 0.52
CA GLN A 165 3.81 21.44 0.30
C GLN A 165 3.85 21.97 -1.14
N ILE A 166 2.80 21.66 -1.89
CA ILE A 166 2.51 22.21 -3.22
C ILE A 166 1.24 23.05 -3.20
N PRO A 167 0.88 23.78 -4.24
CA PRO A 167 -0.34 24.60 -4.25
C PRO A 167 -1.62 23.83 -3.94
N GLU A 168 -1.75 22.61 -4.46
CA GLU A 168 -2.94 21.75 -4.30
C GLU A 168 -3.02 21.02 -2.95
N GLY A 169 -1.95 21.01 -2.16
CA GLY A 169 -1.93 20.32 -0.88
C GLY A 169 -0.55 19.80 -0.48
N VAL A 170 -0.54 18.74 0.30
CA VAL A 170 0.69 18.10 0.78
C VAL A 170 0.88 16.77 0.08
N VAL A 171 2.09 16.53 -0.42
CA VAL A 171 2.49 15.32 -1.15
C VAL A 171 3.58 14.60 -0.37
N MET A 172 3.44 13.29 -0.26
CA MET A 172 4.49 12.39 0.24
C MET A 172 5.34 11.91 -0.94
N VAL A 173 6.65 11.97 -0.78
CA VAL A 173 7.62 11.49 -1.77
C VAL A 173 8.58 10.53 -1.10
N ARG A 174 8.79 9.37 -1.68
CA ARG A 174 9.78 8.39 -1.24
C ARG A 174 10.88 8.30 -2.30
N SER A 175 12.11 8.55 -1.91
CA SER A 175 13.22 8.73 -2.85
C SER A 175 14.53 8.22 -2.28
N GLN A 176 15.45 7.86 -3.17
CA GLN A 176 16.86 7.62 -2.82
C GLN A 176 17.70 8.91 -2.88
N GLU A 177 17.13 10.01 -3.37
CA GLU A 177 17.77 11.33 -3.42
C GLU A 177 17.81 11.95 -2.01
N LEU A 178 18.98 12.02 -1.41
CA LEU A 178 19.18 12.43 -0.01
C LEU A 178 19.59 13.92 0.14
N SER A 179 19.79 14.65 -0.95
CA SER A 179 20.41 15.96 -0.95
C SER A 179 19.54 17.07 -0.35
N PHE A 180 18.21 16.92 -0.40
CA PHE A 180 17.29 17.94 0.07
C PHE A 180 17.13 17.98 1.59
N ARG A 181 16.84 19.18 2.11
CA ARG A 181 16.56 19.46 3.52
C ARG A 181 15.19 20.09 3.70
N ALA A 182 14.67 20.06 4.92
CA ALA A 182 13.48 20.81 5.27
C ALA A 182 13.70 22.31 5.02
N GLY A 183 12.74 22.93 4.35
CA GLY A 183 12.82 24.33 3.90
C GLY A 183 13.22 24.51 2.44
N ASP A 184 13.88 23.53 1.83
CA ASP A 184 14.29 23.60 0.42
C ASP A 184 13.09 23.60 -0.52
N MET A 185 13.27 24.19 -1.70
CA MET A 185 12.32 24.08 -2.81
C MET A 185 12.73 22.92 -3.72
N ALA A 186 11.79 22.07 -4.03
CA ALA A 186 11.98 20.96 -4.96
C ALA A 186 10.88 20.94 -6.02
N GLU A 187 11.23 20.48 -7.22
CA GLU A 187 10.26 20.14 -8.24
C GLU A 187 9.93 18.67 -8.15
N ILE A 188 8.63 18.34 -7.99
CA ILE A 188 8.12 16.98 -8.03
C ILE A 188 7.58 16.67 -9.43
N PHE A 189 7.76 15.43 -9.85
CA PHE A 189 7.31 14.95 -11.14
C PHE A 189 6.83 13.50 -11.03
N SER A 190 5.67 13.18 -11.62
CA SER A 190 5.19 11.82 -11.80
C SER A 190 4.84 11.60 -13.27
N ASP A 191 5.30 10.49 -13.86
CA ASP A 191 5.04 10.15 -15.26
C ASP A 191 3.53 9.89 -15.47
N ARG A 192 3.02 10.11 -16.68
CA ARG A 192 1.59 9.89 -17.01
C ARG A 192 1.11 8.47 -16.69
N GLU A 193 1.94 7.49 -16.94
CA GLU A 193 1.66 6.07 -16.71
C GLU A 193 1.52 5.69 -15.23
N ASP A 194 2.10 6.50 -14.33
CA ASP A 194 2.05 6.32 -12.89
C ASP A 194 0.85 7.05 -12.24
N LEU A 195 0.03 7.76 -13.06
CA LEU A 195 -1.10 8.54 -12.57
C LEU A 195 -2.39 7.72 -12.52
N TYR A 196 -3.12 7.88 -11.43
CA TYR A 196 -4.48 7.38 -11.26
C TYR A 196 -5.46 8.54 -11.41
N PHE A 197 -6.63 8.29 -12.04
CA PHE A 197 -7.70 9.26 -12.07
C PHE A 197 -8.96 8.66 -11.45
N PHE A 198 -9.61 9.45 -10.62
CA PHE A 198 -10.83 9.08 -9.94
C PHE A 198 -11.91 10.12 -10.20
N ASP A 199 -13.15 9.65 -10.33
CA ASP A 199 -14.32 10.54 -10.47
C ASP A 199 -14.66 11.22 -9.13
N CYS A 200 -15.72 12.04 -9.13
CA CYS A 200 -16.19 12.73 -7.93
C CYS A 200 -16.77 11.80 -6.85
N GLN A 201 -16.98 10.52 -7.17
CA GLN A 201 -17.39 9.48 -6.24
C GLN A 201 -16.20 8.65 -5.73
N GLY A 202 -15.00 8.98 -6.17
CA GLY A 202 -13.76 8.28 -5.81
C GLY A 202 -13.54 6.96 -6.54
N LYS A 203 -14.29 6.69 -7.64
CA LYS A 203 -14.09 5.49 -8.46
C LYS A 203 -13.04 5.73 -9.54
N ARG A 204 -12.28 4.69 -9.83
CA ARG A 204 -11.19 4.71 -10.83
C ARG A 204 -11.71 4.96 -12.24
N ILE A 205 -11.15 5.95 -12.93
CA ILE A 205 -11.35 6.23 -14.34
C ILE A 205 -10.19 5.63 -15.13
N ARG A 206 -10.48 4.76 -16.11
CA ARG A 206 -9.47 4.10 -16.95
C ARG A 206 -9.59 4.46 -18.44
N LYS A 207 -10.66 5.18 -18.84
CA LYS A 207 -10.91 5.61 -20.23
C LYS A 207 -11.17 7.11 -20.27
N ASP A 208 -11.02 7.71 -21.42
CA ASP A 208 -11.34 9.13 -21.70
C ASP A 208 -10.60 10.12 -20.76
N MET A 209 -9.34 9.80 -20.44
CA MET A 209 -8.53 10.56 -19.49
C MET A 209 -7.87 11.82 -20.08
N ALA A 210 -8.04 12.11 -21.37
CA ALA A 210 -7.34 13.20 -22.05
C ALA A 210 -7.51 14.56 -21.35
N ARG A 211 -8.78 14.93 -21.04
CA ARG A 211 -9.09 16.16 -20.31
C ARG A 211 -8.51 16.18 -18.90
N LEU A 212 -8.54 15.06 -18.20
CA LEU A 212 -8.01 14.94 -16.84
C LEU A 212 -6.48 15.06 -16.82
N LEU A 213 -5.81 14.53 -17.84
CA LEU A 213 -4.37 14.70 -18.05
C LEU A 213 -3.99 16.16 -18.30
N GLU A 214 -4.75 16.87 -19.13
CA GLU A 214 -4.52 18.32 -19.38
C GLU A 214 -4.67 19.13 -18.08
N LEU A 215 -5.69 18.85 -17.28
CA LEU A 215 -5.87 19.48 -15.97
C LEU A 215 -4.72 19.16 -15.01
N ALA A 216 -4.28 17.91 -14.95
CA ALA A 216 -3.17 17.48 -14.11
C ALA A 216 -1.84 18.14 -14.51
N GLU A 217 -1.61 18.33 -15.83
CA GLU A 217 -0.43 19.00 -16.38
C GLU A 217 -0.50 20.53 -16.25
N GLY A 218 -1.64 21.09 -15.84
CA GLY A 218 -1.83 22.55 -15.77
C GLY A 218 -1.95 23.22 -17.13
N ARG A 219 -2.38 22.50 -18.16
CA ARG A 219 -2.52 22.98 -19.55
C ARG A 219 -3.95 23.44 -19.89
N ALA A 220 -4.92 23.07 -19.07
CA ALA A 220 -6.31 23.52 -19.24
C ALA A 220 -6.46 24.93 -18.64
N VAL A 221 -6.73 25.89 -19.46
CA VAL A 221 -7.16 27.27 -19.13
C VAL A 221 -8.69 27.32 -19.12
#